data_3cb9dd9ae70688989d4114dbc7819b2c
#
_entry.id   3cb9dd9ae70688989d4114dbc7819b2c
#
_cell.length_a   1.000
_cell.length_b   1.000
_cell.length_c   1.000
_cell.angle_alpha   90.00
_cell.angle_beta   90.00
_cell.angle_gamma   90.00
#
_symmetry.space_group_name_H-M   'P 1'
#
loop_
_entity.id
_entity.type
_entity.pdbx_description
1 polymer ?
#
loop_
_entity_poly.entity_id
_entity_poly.type
_entity_poly.pdbx_seq_one_letter_code
_entity_poly.pdbx_strand_id
1 'polypeptide(L)'
;MMEKKNEVLDLSFEFALKIIEYSELLESNRKYVIARQLLKSGTAIGANIREAQSSESRADFIHKLKIAHKEAIETDYWLLLCEKSENYPDYPIEIKTMLLSIQKLLGKIISSTKSKNQ
;
A
#
# COMPACT_ATOMS: atom_id res chain seq x y z
N MET A 1 0.29 10.17 28.61
CA MET A 1 0.90 8.95 28.05
C MET A 1 1.16 9.15 26.57
N MET A 2 2.36 8.83 26.12
CA MET A 2 2.70 8.96 24.71
C MET A 2 2.22 7.76 23.93
N GLU A 3 1.49 8.01 22.86
CA GLU A 3 1.08 6.93 21.96
C GLU A 3 2.29 6.41 21.21
N LYS A 4 2.34 5.11 21.06
CA LYS A 4 3.39 4.48 20.29
C LYS A 4 3.14 4.76 18.80
N LYS A 5 4.13 5.34 18.14
CA LYS A 5 4.04 5.66 16.72
C LYS A 5 3.92 4.37 15.89
N ASN A 6 2.95 4.36 14.98
CA ASN A 6 2.78 3.24 14.05
C ASN A 6 3.21 3.70 12.66
N GLU A 7 4.46 3.43 12.34
CA GLU A 7 5.10 3.92 11.11
C GLU A 7 4.41 3.40 9.85
N VAL A 8 4.10 2.10 9.80
CA VAL A 8 3.50 1.54 8.58
C VAL A 8 2.06 2.01 8.39
N LEU A 9 1.34 2.24 9.47
CA LEU A 9 -0.02 2.78 9.42
C LEU A 9 -0.02 4.19 8.84
N ASP A 10 0.87 5.04 9.36
CA ASP A 10 0.99 6.42 8.89
C ASP A 10 1.47 6.49 7.45
N LEU A 11 2.49 5.71 7.12
CA LEU A 11 3.07 5.72 5.77
C LEU A 11 2.06 5.22 4.72
N SER A 12 1.31 4.17 5.03
CA SER A 12 0.32 3.65 4.10
C SER A 12 -0.85 4.60 3.89
N PHE A 13 -1.17 5.41 4.89
CA PHE A 13 -2.17 6.46 4.76
C PHE A 13 -1.68 7.57 3.81
N GLU A 14 -0.45 8.06 4.03
CA GLU A 14 0.15 9.07 3.17
C GLU A 14 0.29 8.57 1.74
N PHE A 15 0.67 7.30 1.59
CA PHE A 15 0.76 6.66 0.28
C PHE A 15 -0.60 6.66 -0.43
N ALA A 16 -1.67 6.33 0.29
CA ALA A 16 -3.02 6.29 -0.27
C ALA A 16 -3.44 7.66 -0.81
N LEU A 17 -3.09 8.74 -0.09
CA LEU A 17 -3.39 10.09 -0.55
C LEU A 17 -2.69 10.40 -1.87
N LYS A 18 -1.44 9.98 -2.01
CA LYS A 18 -0.68 10.19 -3.25
C LYS A 18 -1.22 9.34 -4.40
N ILE A 19 -1.69 8.14 -4.10
CA ILE A 19 -2.33 7.27 -5.11
C ILE A 19 -3.63 7.91 -5.60
N ILE A 20 -4.41 8.51 -4.71
CA ILE A 20 -5.63 9.21 -5.09
C ILE A 20 -5.29 10.34 -6.07
N GLU A 21 -4.28 11.15 -5.76
CA GLU A 21 -3.83 12.24 -6.63
C GLU A 21 -3.40 11.73 -8.01
N TYR A 22 -2.59 10.68 -8.04
CA TYR A 22 -2.11 10.13 -9.30
C TYR A 22 -3.25 9.48 -10.09
N SER A 23 -4.18 8.80 -9.42
CA SER A 23 -5.35 8.21 -10.06
C SER A 23 -6.22 9.28 -10.73
N GLU A 24 -6.38 10.43 -10.09
CA GLU A 24 -7.10 11.56 -10.65
C GLU A 24 -6.38 12.11 -11.88
N LEU A 25 -5.08 12.18 -11.86
CA LEU A 25 -4.28 12.58 -12.99
C LEU A 25 -4.45 11.60 -14.17
N LEU A 26 -4.46 10.30 -13.88
CA LEU A 26 -4.71 9.27 -14.89
C LEU A 26 -6.09 9.45 -15.52
N GLU A 27 -7.11 9.70 -14.70
CA GLU A 27 -8.48 9.93 -15.18
C GLU A 27 -8.56 11.18 -16.06
N SER A 28 -7.87 12.25 -15.70
CA SER A 28 -7.84 13.47 -16.50
C SER A 28 -7.17 13.23 -17.86
N ASN A 29 -6.38 12.19 -17.97
CA ASN A 29 -5.75 11.75 -19.22
C ASN A 29 -6.51 10.59 -19.87
N ARG A 30 -7.74 10.33 -19.41
CA ARG A 30 -8.65 9.30 -19.95
C ARG A 30 -8.13 7.86 -19.73
N LYS A 31 -7.28 7.65 -18.76
CA LYS A 31 -6.75 6.32 -18.42
C LYS A 31 -7.59 5.68 -17.31
N TYR A 32 -8.90 5.57 -17.56
CA TYR A 32 -9.91 5.22 -16.55
C TYR A 32 -9.72 3.82 -15.95
N VAL A 33 -9.42 2.83 -16.78
CA VAL A 33 -9.35 1.44 -16.32
C VAL A 33 -8.19 1.26 -15.33
N ILE A 34 -7.00 1.74 -15.73
CA ILE A 34 -5.81 1.65 -14.88
C ILE A 34 -5.98 2.51 -13.62
N ALA A 35 -6.58 3.70 -13.76
CA ALA A 35 -6.84 4.57 -12.60
C ALA A 35 -7.64 3.85 -11.53
N ARG A 36 -8.70 3.12 -11.92
CA ARG A 36 -9.55 2.40 -10.98
C ARG A 36 -8.81 1.24 -10.31
N GLN A 37 -8.04 0.48 -11.07
CA GLN A 37 -7.28 -0.64 -10.52
C GLN A 37 -6.23 -0.15 -9.53
N LEU A 38 -5.51 0.90 -9.90
CA LEU A 38 -4.48 1.49 -9.05
C LEU A 38 -5.09 2.06 -7.78
N LEU A 39 -6.19 2.79 -7.90
CA LEU A 39 -6.88 3.37 -6.74
C LEU A 39 -7.32 2.28 -5.77
N LYS A 40 -7.92 1.21 -6.30
CA LYS A 40 -8.42 0.10 -5.50
C LYS A 40 -7.29 -0.58 -4.72
N SER A 41 -6.23 -1.00 -5.42
CA SER A 41 -5.14 -1.73 -4.77
C SER A 41 -4.31 -0.82 -3.87
N GLY A 42 -4.02 0.40 -4.33
CA GLY A 42 -3.19 1.33 -3.57
C GLY A 42 -3.80 1.80 -2.26
N THR A 43 -5.13 1.95 -2.22
CA THR A 43 -5.83 2.33 -0.98
C THR A 43 -6.12 1.11 -0.10
N ALA A 44 -6.20 -0.08 -0.68
CA ALA A 44 -6.43 -1.31 0.08
C ALA A 44 -5.26 -1.65 1.00
N ILE A 45 -4.05 -1.23 0.67
CA ILE A 45 -2.88 -1.46 1.51
C ILE A 45 -3.14 -0.88 2.91
N GLY A 46 -3.42 0.41 2.96
CA GLY A 46 -3.66 1.10 4.23
C GLY A 46 -4.93 0.63 4.93
N ALA A 47 -5.98 0.31 4.16
CA ALA A 47 -7.23 -0.20 4.72
C ALA A 47 -7.00 -1.50 5.49
N ASN A 48 -6.24 -2.43 4.92
CA ASN A 48 -5.93 -3.70 5.58
C ASN A 48 -5.01 -3.52 6.79
N ILE A 49 -4.04 -2.62 6.71
CA ILE A 49 -3.17 -2.32 7.84
C ILE A 49 -3.99 -1.73 9.00
N ARG A 50 -4.93 -0.84 8.69
CA ARG A 50 -5.81 -0.25 9.70
C ARG A 50 -6.69 -1.30 10.35
N GLU A 51 -7.29 -2.18 9.54
CA GLU A 51 -8.11 -3.28 10.06
C GLU A 51 -7.30 -4.24 10.94
N ALA A 52 -6.02 -4.44 10.60
CA ALA A 52 -5.13 -5.29 11.39
C ALA A 52 -4.99 -4.81 12.84
N GLN A 53 -5.14 -3.50 13.07
CA GLN A 53 -5.04 -2.93 14.42
C GLN A 53 -6.18 -3.40 15.34
N SER A 54 -7.27 -3.90 14.77
CA SER A 54 -8.43 -4.41 15.50
C SER A 54 -8.52 -5.93 15.45
N SER A 55 -7.43 -6.60 15.13
CA SER A 55 -7.41 -8.07 15.02
C SER A 55 -7.65 -8.74 16.37
N GLU A 56 -8.37 -9.84 16.34
CA GLU A 56 -8.74 -10.60 17.54
C GLU A 56 -7.67 -11.60 17.98
N SER A 57 -6.71 -11.89 17.08
CA SER A 57 -5.64 -12.84 17.36
C SER A 57 -4.39 -12.45 16.60
N ARG A 58 -3.27 -13.05 16.99
CA ARG A 58 -2.01 -12.86 16.27
C ARG A 58 -2.11 -13.40 14.85
N ALA A 59 -2.79 -14.53 14.67
CA ALA A 59 -2.99 -15.13 13.34
C ALA A 59 -3.82 -14.21 12.45
N ASP A 60 -4.85 -13.59 12.99
CA ASP A 60 -5.69 -12.64 12.26
C ASP A 60 -4.87 -11.41 11.85
N PHE A 61 -4.06 -10.90 12.78
CA PHE A 61 -3.18 -9.76 12.52
C PHE A 61 -2.23 -10.05 11.35
N ILE A 62 -1.55 -11.20 11.40
CA ILE A 62 -0.64 -11.62 10.33
C ILE A 62 -1.39 -11.76 9.00
N HIS A 63 -2.57 -12.35 9.03
CA HIS A 63 -3.38 -12.55 7.83
C HIS A 63 -3.73 -11.22 7.16
N LYS A 64 -4.16 -10.23 7.94
CA LYS A 64 -4.48 -8.89 7.43
C LYS A 64 -3.28 -8.21 6.81
N LEU A 65 -2.11 -8.34 7.44
CA LEU A 65 -0.88 -7.77 6.91
C LEU A 65 -0.42 -8.46 5.63
N LYS A 66 -0.67 -9.77 5.51
CA LYS A 66 -0.37 -10.50 4.27
C LYS A 66 -1.27 -10.04 3.12
N ILE A 67 -2.53 -9.73 3.41
CA ILE A 67 -3.43 -9.16 2.40
C ILE A 67 -2.91 -7.80 1.96
N ALA A 68 -2.50 -6.96 2.91
CA ALA A 68 -1.91 -5.65 2.60
C ALA A 68 -0.66 -5.82 1.71
N HIS A 69 0.17 -6.81 2.00
CA HIS A 69 1.38 -7.08 1.21
C HIS A 69 1.03 -7.49 -0.23
N LYS A 70 0.02 -8.32 -0.42
CA LYS A 70 -0.46 -8.70 -1.75
C LYS A 70 -0.96 -7.48 -2.52
N GLU A 71 -1.68 -6.59 -1.85
CA GLU A 71 -2.17 -5.35 -2.46
C GLU A 71 -1.00 -4.45 -2.87
N ALA A 72 0.07 -4.44 -2.09
CA ALA A 72 1.27 -3.67 -2.41
C ALA A 72 1.94 -4.22 -3.68
N ILE A 73 1.99 -5.54 -3.81
CA ILE A 73 2.54 -6.20 -5.01
C ILE A 73 1.70 -5.83 -6.23
N GLU A 74 0.38 -5.89 -6.11
CA GLU A 74 -0.51 -5.53 -7.22
C GLU A 74 -0.35 -4.05 -7.60
N THR A 75 -0.25 -3.18 -6.60
CA THR A 75 -0.05 -1.74 -6.81
C THR A 75 1.25 -1.47 -7.58
N ASP A 76 2.31 -2.19 -7.22
CA ASP A 76 3.60 -2.07 -7.91
C ASP A 76 3.46 -2.45 -9.38
N TYR A 77 2.68 -3.48 -9.68
CA TYR A 77 2.42 -3.90 -11.05
C TYR A 77 1.70 -2.81 -11.85
N TRP A 78 0.65 -2.23 -11.29
CA TRP A 78 -0.07 -1.15 -11.98
C TRP A 78 0.83 0.06 -12.23
N LEU A 79 1.68 0.42 -11.25
CA LEU A 79 2.63 1.52 -11.42
C LEU A 79 3.66 1.21 -12.50
N LEU A 80 4.13 -0.04 -12.57
CA LEU A 80 5.06 -0.48 -13.61
C LEU A 80 4.43 -0.35 -14.98
N LEU A 81 3.17 -0.73 -15.15
CA LEU A 81 2.46 -0.59 -16.41
C LEU A 81 2.33 0.88 -16.80
N CYS A 82 2.04 1.76 -15.83
CA CYS A 82 1.97 3.19 -16.09
C CYS A 82 3.34 3.73 -16.56
N GLU A 83 4.39 3.28 -15.91
CA GLU A 83 5.76 3.71 -16.24
C GLU A 83 6.19 3.31 -17.65
N LYS A 84 5.81 2.11 -18.09
CA LYS A 84 6.23 1.56 -19.38
C LYS A 84 5.28 1.84 -20.53
N SER A 85 4.07 2.32 -20.24
CA SER A 85 3.07 2.60 -21.28
C SER A 85 3.30 3.98 -21.91
N GLU A 86 3.15 4.05 -23.23
CA GLU A 86 3.24 5.32 -23.94
C GLU A 86 2.03 6.19 -23.60
N ASN A 87 2.27 7.49 -23.57
CA ASN A 87 1.21 8.50 -23.38
C ASN A 87 0.54 8.45 -22.00
N TYR A 88 1.22 7.86 -21.01
CA TYR A 88 0.77 7.90 -19.62
C TYR A 88 1.55 8.97 -18.87
N PRO A 89 0.89 9.74 -18.00
CA PRO A 89 1.62 10.72 -17.18
C PRO A 89 2.54 10.00 -16.19
N ASP A 90 3.67 10.62 -15.90
CA ASP A 90 4.61 10.08 -14.91
C ASP A 90 4.05 10.28 -13.50
N TYR A 91 4.34 9.34 -12.60
CA TYR A 91 4.03 9.51 -11.20
C TYR A 91 5.24 10.07 -10.44
N PRO A 92 4.98 10.79 -9.33
CA PRO A 92 6.09 11.30 -8.50
C PRO A 92 6.94 10.15 -7.97
N ILE A 93 8.26 10.33 -7.95
CA ILE A 93 9.18 9.28 -7.50
C ILE A 93 8.92 8.84 -6.06
N GLU A 94 8.39 9.74 -5.22
CA GLU A 94 8.05 9.41 -3.83
C GLU A 94 7.08 8.24 -3.72
N ILE A 95 6.19 8.07 -4.69
CA ILE A 95 5.23 6.96 -4.70
C ILE A 95 5.97 5.63 -4.67
N LYS A 96 6.99 5.49 -5.52
CA LYS A 96 7.77 4.25 -5.59
C LYS A 96 8.58 4.04 -4.31
N THR A 97 9.20 5.09 -3.82
CA THR A 97 10.00 5.04 -2.59
C THR A 97 9.14 4.63 -1.40
N MET A 98 7.96 5.23 -1.27
CA MET A 98 7.02 4.92 -0.20
C MET A 98 6.55 3.46 -0.28
N LEU A 99 6.24 3.00 -1.50
CA LEU A 99 5.77 1.62 -1.69
C LEU A 99 6.84 0.61 -1.26
N LEU A 100 8.10 0.85 -1.63
CA LEU A 100 9.22 0.00 -1.22
C LEU A 100 9.37 -0.03 0.30
N SER A 101 9.24 1.13 0.94
CA SER A 101 9.31 1.23 2.41
C SER A 101 8.17 0.46 3.08
N ILE A 102 6.95 0.59 2.54
CA ILE A 102 5.77 -0.14 3.05
C ILE A 102 6.01 -1.65 2.95
N GLN A 103 6.50 -2.12 1.81
CA GLN A 103 6.77 -3.55 1.60
C GLN A 103 7.80 -4.08 2.58
N LYS A 104 8.86 -3.33 2.82
CA LYS A 104 9.90 -3.71 3.80
C LYS A 104 9.35 -3.75 5.22
N LEU A 105 8.58 -2.75 5.60
CA LEU A 105 7.97 -2.69 6.94
C LEU A 105 7.00 -3.84 7.15
N LEU A 106 6.15 -4.14 6.16
CA LEU A 106 5.21 -5.25 6.24
C LEU A 106 5.94 -6.58 6.41
N GLY A 107 6.97 -6.82 5.60
CA GLY A 107 7.76 -8.03 5.70
C GLY A 107 8.41 -8.20 7.07
N LYS A 108 8.96 -7.11 7.61
CA LYS A 108 9.60 -7.10 8.91
C LYS A 108 8.59 -7.38 10.04
N ILE A 109 7.44 -6.73 10.00
CA ILE A 109 6.40 -6.91 11.02
C ILE A 109 5.85 -8.33 11.00
N ILE A 110 5.56 -8.87 9.80
CA ILE A 110 5.06 -10.24 9.65
C ILE A 110 6.07 -11.24 10.21
N SER A 111 7.33 -11.10 9.82
CA SER A 111 8.41 -11.98 10.27
C SER A 111 8.59 -11.92 11.78
N SER A 112 8.65 -10.72 12.34
CA SER A 112 8.80 -10.50 13.78
C SER A 112 7.63 -11.07 14.57
N THR A 113 6.42 -10.89 14.08
CA THR A 113 5.21 -11.40 14.74
C THR A 113 5.17 -12.92 14.73
N LYS A 114 5.57 -13.56 13.63
CA LYS A 114 5.66 -15.02 13.54
C LYS A 114 6.68 -15.60 14.52
N SER A 115 7.83 -14.94 14.67
CA SER A 115 8.86 -15.37 15.60
C SER A 115 8.36 -15.43 17.05
N LYS A 116 7.49 -14.53 17.44
CA LYS A 116 6.92 -14.47 18.78
C LYS A 116 5.94 -15.60 19.09
N ASN A 117 5.55 -16.36 18.08
CA ASN A 117 4.63 -17.50 18.25
C ASN A 117 5.31 -18.78 18.70
N GLN A 118 6.63 -18.77 18.78
CA GLN A 118 7.40 -19.97 19.16
C GLN A 118 7.58 -20.07 20.65
#